data_4b25494d829d673b8be135c9f1b5c5f9
#
_entry.id   4b25494d829d673b8be135c9f1b5c5f9
#
_cell.length_a   1.000
_cell.length_b   1.000
_cell.length_c   1.000
_cell.angle_alpha   90.00
_cell.angle_beta   90.00
_cell.angle_gamma   90.00
#
_symmetry.space_group_name_H-M   'P 1'
#
loop_
_entity.id
_entity.type
_entity.pdbx_description
1 polymer ?
#
loop_
_entity_poly.entity_id
_entity_poly.type
_entity_poly.pdbx_seq_one_letter_code
_entity_poly.pdbx_strand_id
1 'polypeptide(L)'
;MHKLVDTCDYPGFAMLVYRRGEVVYEEVTGMMDVATDQPLQKDTLVRMYSQTKPLACAALLMLFEEGKFLLDDPVSRYIPAFGKVKVFAGMNLGGMRLVDPERPMTIRHLFTHTAGLSYGFDPQHPVDRLYGQAKLIDLVSYGQMPLAEMMEQLAQLPLVNHP
;
A
#
# COMPACT_ATOMS: atom_id res chain seq x y z
N MET A 1 -21.45 -2.82 -17.14
CA MET A 1 -20.03 -3.14 -17.40
C MET A 1 -19.77 -3.36 -18.89
N HIS A 2 -20.53 -4.21 -19.62
CA HIS A 2 -20.33 -4.41 -21.07
C HIS A 2 -20.27 -3.10 -21.85
N LYS A 3 -21.21 -2.18 -21.63
CA LYS A 3 -21.20 -0.88 -22.32
C LYS A 3 -19.87 -0.13 -22.19
N LEU A 4 -19.15 -0.24 -21.06
CA LEU A 4 -17.87 0.42 -20.85
C LEU A 4 -16.73 -0.26 -21.63
N VAL A 5 -16.85 -1.56 -21.90
CA VAL A 5 -15.90 -2.28 -22.77
C VAL A 5 -16.24 -1.98 -24.23
N ASP A 6 -17.52 -1.97 -24.61
CA ASP A 6 -17.98 -1.68 -25.96
C ASP A 6 -17.64 -0.26 -26.40
N THR A 7 -17.62 0.71 -25.45
CA THR A 7 -17.20 2.11 -25.71
C THR A 7 -15.70 2.32 -25.58
N CYS A 8 -14.90 1.26 -25.36
CA CYS A 8 -13.45 1.31 -25.15
C CYS A 8 -13.01 2.18 -23.96
N ASP A 9 -13.88 2.44 -22.99
CA ASP A 9 -13.50 3.15 -21.77
C ASP A 9 -12.62 2.27 -20.86
N TYR A 10 -12.84 0.94 -20.92
CA TYR A 10 -12.02 -0.07 -20.25
C TYR A 10 -11.70 -1.21 -21.21
N PRO A 11 -10.49 -1.78 -21.16
CA PRO A 11 -10.12 -2.90 -22.05
C PRO A 11 -10.93 -4.17 -21.77
N GLY A 12 -11.27 -4.43 -20.52
CA GLY A 12 -12.03 -5.60 -20.11
C GLY A 12 -12.36 -5.58 -18.63
N PHE A 13 -13.17 -6.52 -18.18
CA PHE A 13 -13.43 -6.76 -16.77
C PHE A 13 -13.64 -8.26 -16.48
N ALA A 14 -13.30 -8.65 -15.25
CA ALA A 14 -13.69 -9.92 -14.66
C ALA A 14 -14.47 -9.66 -13.37
N MET A 15 -15.61 -10.30 -13.22
CA MET A 15 -16.48 -10.15 -12.05
C MET A 15 -16.86 -11.52 -11.50
N LEU A 16 -16.75 -11.67 -10.18
CA LEU A 16 -17.18 -12.83 -9.44
C LEU A 16 -18.04 -12.37 -8.26
N VAL A 17 -19.23 -12.93 -8.12
CA VAL A 17 -20.08 -12.73 -6.95
C VAL A 17 -20.26 -14.05 -6.23
N TYR A 18 -19.89 -14.05 -4.96
CA TYR A 18 -19.96 -15.21 -4.08
C TYR A 18 -21.01 -14.99 -2.99
N ARG A 19 -21.91 -15.95 -2.79
CA ARG A 19 -22.95 -15.85 -1.78
C ARG A 19 -23.23 -17.22 -1.15
N ARG A 20 -23.23 -17.29 0.16
CA ARG A 20 -23.56 -18.51 0.94
C ARG A 20 -22.74 -19.75 0.55
N GLY A 21 -21.47 -19.56 0.20
CA GLY A 21 -20.61 -20.67 -0.18
C GLY A 21 -20.65 -21.05 -1.67
N GLU A 22 -21.40 -20.32 -2.49
CA GLU A 22 -21.55 -20.61 -3.91
C GLU A 22 -21.28 -19.39 -4.79
N VAL A 23 -20.72 -19.62 -5.98
CA VAL A 23 -20.61 -18.62 -7.02
C VAL A 23 -21.98 -18.40 -7.65
N VAL A 24 -22.56 -17.23 -7.46
CA VAL A 24 -23.89 -16.88 -7.99
C VAL A 24 -23.82 -16.05 -9.27
N TYR A 25 -22.64 -15.48 -9.56
CA TYR A 25 -22.37 -14.77 -10.81
C TYR A 25 -20.90 -14.80 -11.12
N GLU A 26 -20.56 -15.10 -12.37
CA GLU A 26 -19.18 -15.03 -12.86
C GLU A 26 -19.22 -14.58 -14.32
N GLU A 27 -18.42 -13.56 -14.63
CA GLU A 27 -18.32 -13.03 -15.97
C GLU A 27 -16.93 -12.48 -16.24
N VAL A 28 -16.44 -12.75 -17.46
CA VAL A 28 -15.20 -12.21 -17.98
C VAL A 28 -15.47 -11.71 -19.40
N THR A 29 -15.11 -10.47 -19.71
CA THR A 29 -15.30 -9.89 -21.04
C THR A 29 -14.18 -8.89 -21.37
N GLY A 30 -13.93 -8.69 -22.67
CA GLY A 30 -12.92 -7.78 -23.18
C GLY A 30 -11.53 -8.38 -23.30
N MET A 31 -10.53 -7.51 -23.36
CA MET A 31 -9.13 -7.85 -23.63
C MET A 31 -8.27 -7.72 -22.39
N MET A 32 -7.31 -8.63 -22.25
CA MET A 32 -6.20 -8.49 -21.32
C MET A 32 -5.19 -7.47 -21.85
N ASP A 33 -4.92 -7.53 -23.15
CA ASP A 33 -4.03 -6.62 -23.85
C ASP A 33 -4.65 -6.24 -25.20
N VAL A 34 -5.00 -4.97 -25.33
CA VAL A 34 -5.63 -4.41 -26.54
C VAL A 34 -4.63 -4.35 -27.72
N ALA A 35 -3.35 -4.11 -27.41
CA ALA A 35 -2.32 -3.95 -28.46
C ALA A 35 -2.01 -5.27 -29.16
N THR A 36 -2.13 -6.38 -28.46
CA THR A 36 -1.84 -7.73 -28.99
C THR A 36 -3.11 -8.57 -29.23
N ASP A 37 -4.29 -7.97 -29.09
CA ASP A 37 -5.61 -8.61 -29.26
C ASP A 37 -5.77 -9.88 -28.40
N GLN A 38 -5.20 -9.85 -27.19
CA GLN A 38 -5.29 -10.97 -26.23
C GLN A 38 -6.55 -10.85 -25.37
N PRO A 39 -7.47 -11.84 -25.42
CA PRO A 39 -8.68 -11.80 -24.61
C PRO A 39 -8.37 -11.96 -23.12
N LEU A 40 -9.14 -11.26 -22.28
CA LEU A 40 -9.15 -11.49 -20.86
C LEU A 40 -9.78 -12.84 -20.55
N GLN A 41 -9.16 -13.63 -19.67
CA GLN A 41 -9.62 -14.96 -19.26
C GLN A 41 -9.75 -15.04 -17.73
N LYS A 42 -10.45 -16.08 -17.23
CA LYS A 42 -10.66 -16.29 -15.79
C LYS A 42 -9.36 -16.47 -15.00
N ASP A 43 -8.36 -17.04 -15.65
CA ASP A 43 -7.03 -17.31 -15.09
C ASP A 43 -5.97 -16.29 -15.49
N THR A 44 -6.37 -15.19 -16.13
CA THR A 44 -5.47 -14.08 -16.44
C THR A 44 -4.84 -13.52 -15.17
N LEU A 45 -3.50 -13.47 -15.16
CA LEU A 45 -2.75 -12.86 -14.06
C LEU A 45 -2.89 -11.35 -14.08
N VAL A 46 -3.38 -10.78 -12.98
CA VAL A 46 -3.57 -9.35 -12.82
C VAL A 46 -2.80 -8.81 -11.61
N ARG A 47 -2.44 -7.53 -11.64
CA ARG A 47 -1.88 -6.86 -10.47
C ARG A 47 -2.99 -6.61 -9.45
N MET A 48 -2.85 -7.18 -8.25
CA MET A 48 -3.85 -7.09 -7.19
C MET A 48 -3.86 -5.74 -6.47
N TYR A 49 -2.78 -4.95 -6.57
CA TYR A 49 -2.63 -3.66 -5.88
C TYR A 49 -3.05 -3.74 -4.40
N SER A 50 -3.97 -2.90 -3.95
CA SER A 50 -4.43 -2.87 -2.54
C SER A 50 -5.15 -4.12 -2.06
N GLN A 51 -5.62 -4.98 -2.95
CA GLN A 51 -6.14 -6.30 -2.57
C GLN A 51 -5.06 -7.22 -1.98
N THR A 52 -3.78 -6.89 -2.17
CA THR A 52 -2.66 -7.57 -1.51
C THR A 52 -2.68 -7.35 0.01
N LYS A 53 -3.24 -6.21 0.52
CA LYS A 53 -3.24 -5.89 1.95
C LYS A 53 -3.96 -6.95 2.81
N PRO A 54 -5.22 -7.34 2.53
CA PRO A 54 -5.87 -8.37 3.34
C PRO A 54 -5.13 -9.71 3.29
N LEU A 55 -4.51 -10.08 2.15
CA LEU A 55 -3.73 -11.31 2.05
C LEU A 55 -2.47 -11.24 2.91
N ALA A 56 -1.72 -10.13 2.84
CA ALA A 56 -0.55 -9.90 3.69
C ALA A 56 -0.92 -9.85 5.18
N CYS A 57 -2.04 -9.18 5.53
CA CYS A 57 -2.54 -9.15 6.90
C CYS A 57 -2.92 -10.55 7.39
N ALA A 58 -3.59 -11.37 6.57
CA ALA A 58 -3.93 -12.74 6.93
C ALA A 58 -2.67 -13.58 7.20
N ALA A 59 -1.66 -13.50 6.33
CA ALA A 59 -0.38 -14.18 6.53
C ALA A 59 0.34 -13.72 7.82
N LEU A 60 0.32 -12.42 8.12
CA LEU A 60 0.87 -11.91 9.37
C LEU A 60 0.08 -12.41 10.59
N LEU A 61 -1.26 -12.49 10.51
CA LEU A 61 -2.07 -13.01 11.62
C LEU A 61 -1.78 -14.49 11.91
N MET A 62 -1.42 -15.29 10.90
CA MET A 62 -0.95 -16.66 11.14
C MET A 62 0.33 -16.68 11.99
N LEU A 63 1.28 -15.77 11.73
CA LEU A 63 2.48 -15.63 12.56
C LEU A 63 2.16 -15.09 13.97
N PHE A 64 1.15 -14.23 14.08
CA PHE A 64 0.66 -13.76 15.38
C PHE A 64 0.07 -14.91 16.22
N GLU A 65 -0.74 -15.79 15.62
CA GLU A 65 -1.29 -16.99 16.27
C GLU A 65 -0.17 -17.95 16.74
N GLU A 66 0.96 -17.99 16.00
CA GLU A 66 2.15 -18.73 16.40
C GLU A 66 2.99 -18.02 17.48
N GLY A 67 2.58 -16.85 17.95
CA GLY A 67 3.30 -16.08 18.98
C GLY A 67 4.62 -15.47 18.48
N LYS A 68 4.81 -15.29 17.18
CA LYS A 68 6.06 -14.73 16.61
C LYS A 68 6.20 -13.23 16.86
N PHE A 69 5.09 -12.52 17.05
CA PHE A 69 5.06 -11.11 17.40
C PHE A 69 3.78 -10.77 18.19
N LEU A 70 3.77 -9.59 18.81
CA LEU A 70 2.58 -9.01 19.43
C LEU A 70 2.13 -7.78 18.63
N LEU A 71 0.83 -7.50 18.62
CA LEU A 71 0.29 -6.33 17.92
C LEU A 71 0.85 -5.01 18.46
N ASP A 72 1.20 -4.96 19.72
CA ASP A 72 1.76 -3.77 20.38
C ASP A 72 3.30 -3.74 20.36
N ASP A 73 3.96 -4.72 19.72
CA ASP A 73 5.38 -4.65 19.47
C ASP A 73 5.70 -3.43 18.60
N PRO A 74 6.76 -2.66 18.93
CA PRO A 74 7.20 -1.57 18.08
C PRO A 74 7.75 -2.11 16.75
N VAL A 75 7.40 -1.44 15.65
CA VAL A 75 7.89 -1.79 14.30
C VAL A 75 9.42 -1.81 14.27
N SER A 76 10.07 -0.93 15.03
CA SER A 76 11.53 -0.84 15.14
C SER A 76 12.20 -2.10 15.71
N ARG A 77 11.46 -3.01 16.36
CA ARG A 77 11.97 -4.32 16.78
C ARG A 77 12.33 -5.20 15.58
N TYR A 78 11.60 -5.05 14.48
CA TYR A 78 11.74 -5.85 13.25
C TYR A 78 12.47 -5.07 12.15
N ILE A 79 12.25 -3.77 12.08
CA ILE A 79 12.87 -2.85 11.12
C ILE A 79 13.45 -1.68 11.93
N PRO A 80 14.72 -1.76 12.39
CA PRO A 80 15.33 -0.79 13.33
C PRO A 80 15.27 0.67 12.86
N ALA A 81 15.28 0.92 11.54
CA ALA A 81 15.21 2.26 10.97
C ALA A 81 13.96 3.03 11.43
N PHE A 82 12.83 2.37 11.65
CA PHE A 82 11.59 3.00 12.14
C PHE A 82 11.67 3.49 13.60
N GLY A 83 12.73 3.18 14.32
CA GLY A 83 13.00 3.74 15.66
C GLY A 83 13.45 5.20 15.65
N LYS A 84 13.77 5.75 14.47
CA LYS A 84 14.28 7.13 14.30
C LYS A 84 13.35 8.04 13.52
N VAL A 85 12.17 7.56 13.14
CA VAL A 85 11.19 8.35 12.37
C VAL A 85 10.80 9.61 13.14
N LYS A 86 10.52 10.67 12.39
CA LYS A 86 10.02 11.95 12.93
C LYS A 86 8.61 12.20 12.42
N VAL A 87 7.89 13.07 13.10
CA VAL A 87 6.53 13.48 12.74
C VAL A 87 6.54 14.93 12.30
N PHE A 88 5.84 15.23 11.24
CA PHE A 88 5.62 16.59 10.78
C PHE A 88 4.75 17.37 11.77
N ALA A 89 5.26 18.49 12.25
CA ALA A 89 4.59 19.35 13.22
C ALA A 89 4.38 20.78 12.70
N GLY A 90 4.28 20.93 11.36
CA GLY A 90 4.02 22.21 10.70
C GLY A 90 5.25 22.82 10.04
N MET A 91 5.06 24.00 9.46
CA MET A 91 6.09 24.83 8.82
C MET A 91 6.45 26.02 9.70
N ASN A 92 7.70 26.46 9.65
CA ASN A 92 8.16 27.70 10.25
C ASN A 92 9.11 28.44 9.28
N LEU A 93 9.68 29.55 9.71
CA LEU A 93 10.62 30.37 8.89
C LEU A 93 11.88 29.58 8.47
N GLY A 94 12.27 28.53 9.23
CA GLY A 94 13.41 27.66 8.94
C GLY A 94 13.04 26.43 8.09
N GLY A 95 11.78 26.26 7.71
CA GLY A 95 11.31 25.13 6.92
C GLY A 95 10.38 24.19 7.69
N MET A 96 10.47 22.89 7.38
CA MET A 96 9.64 21.87 8.00
C MET A 96 10.07 21.60 9.45
N ARG A 97 9.14 21.73 10.39
CA ARG A 97 9.35 21.37 11.79
C ARG A 97 9.03 19.89 11.99
N LEU A 98 9.98 19.14 12.48
CA LEU A 98 9.87 17.72 12.80
C LEU A 98 10.01 17.52 14.31
N VAL A 99 9.18 16.64 14.87
CA VAL A 99 9.19 16.27 16.29
C VAL A 99 9.29 14.76 16.44
N ASP A 100 9.61 14.30 17.63
CA ASP A 100 9.54 12.88 17.95
C ASP A 100 8.08 12.40 18.00
N PRO A 101 7.79 11.16 17.62
CA PRO A 101 6.47 10.57 17.82
C PRO A 101 6.09 10.57 19.30
N GLU A 102 4.83 10.81 19.64
CA GLU A 102 4.32 10.72 21.01
C GLU A 102 4.44 9.31 21.60
N ARG A 103 4.42 8.33 20.72
CA ARG A 103 4.61 6.89 21.04
C ARG A 103 5.30 6.16 19.89
N PRO A 104 5.93 5.02 20.13
CA PRO A 104 6.47 4.20 19.05
C PRO A 104 5.40 3.73 18.08
N MET A 105 5.73 3.68 16.79
CA MET A 105 4.90 3.00 15.79
C MET A 105 4.87 1.50 16.10
N THR A 106 3.67 0.92 16.21
CA THR A 106 3.47 -0.50 16.50
C THR A 106 2.95 -1.26 15.30
N ILE A 107 3.02 -2.59 15.34
CA ILE A 107 2.40 -3.46 14.34
C ILE A 107 0.90 -3.21 14.24
N ARG A 108 0.21 -2.94 15.36
CA ARG A 108 -1.21 -2.56 15.38
C ARG A 108 -1.49 -1.33 14.51
N HIS A 109 -0.65 -0.29 14.58
CA HIS A 109 -0.82 0.92 13.77
C HIS A 109 -0.72 0.64 12.27
N LEU A 110 0.10 -0.34 11.85
CA LEU A 110 0.15 -0.77 10.45
C LEU A 110 -1.14 -1.47 10.02
N PHE A 111 -1.67 -2.40 10.84
CA PHE A 111 -2.93 -3.10 10.56
C PHE A 111 -4.13 -2.17 10.48
N THR A 112 -4.16 -1.11 11.30
CA THR A 112 -5.29 -0.17 11.39
C THR A 112 -5.14 1.06 10.52
N HIS A 113 -4.06 1.17 9.73
CA HIS A 113 -3.73 2.34 8.90
C HIS A 113 -3.59 3.65 9.70
N THR A 114 -3.10 3.57 10.94
CA THR A 114 -2.89 4.72 11.83
C THR A 114 -1.41 4.98 12.12
N ALA A 115 -0.52 4.43 11.30
CA ALA A 115 0.93 4.57 11.48
C ALA A 115 1.50 5.95 11.11
N GLY A 116 0.70 6.83 10.51
CA GLY A 116 1.14 8.16 10.07
C GLY A 116 1.95 8.15 8.76
N LEU A 117 2.08 7.03 8.08
CA LEU A 117 2.71 6.92 6.76
C LEU A 117 1.82 7.54 5.67
N SER A 118 2.42 8.03 4.58
CA SER A 118 1.72 8.58 3.44
C SER A 118 2.02 7.83 2.14
N TYR A 119 1.32 8.22 1.06
CA TYR A 119 1.54 7.78 -0.31
C TYR A 119 2.19 8.84 -1.21
N GLY A 120 2.23 10.11 -0.77
CA GLY A 120 2.73 11.22 -1.59
C GLY A 120 1.74 11.68 -2.66
N PHE A 121 0.43 11.48 -2.46
CA PHE A 121 -0.59 11.84 -3.45
C PHE A 121 -1.03 13.30 -3.40
N ASP A 122 -0.80 14.01 -2.28
CA ASP A 122 -1.12 15.43 -2.14
C ASP A 122 0.13 16.30 -2.36
N PRO A 123 0.32 16.87 -3.57
CA PRO A 123 1.47 17.72 -3.86
C PRO A 123 1.46 19.04 -3.08
N GLN A 124 0.36 19.39 -2.42
CA GLN A 124 0.24 20.58 -1.57
C GLN A 124 0.80 20.30 -0.17
N HIS A 125 0.72 19.06 0.31
CA HIS A 125 1.23 18.71 1.63
C HIS A 125 2.76 18.53 1.63
N PRO A 126 3.50 19.22 2.55
CA PRO A 126 4.97 19.18 2.55
C PRO A 126 5.58 17.78 2.66
N VAL A 127 4.98 16.90 3.48
CA VAL A 127 5.43 15.51 3.64
C VAL A 127 5.20 14.72 2.35
N ASP A 128 4.03 14.85 1.75
CA ASP A 128 3.68 14.12 0.53
C ASP A 128 4.60 14.46 -0.64
N ARG A 129 5.08 15.73 -0.70
CA ARG A 129 6.12 16.10 -1.67
C ARG A 129 7.41 15.31 -1.48
N LEU A 130 7.84 15.07 -0.24
CA LEU A 130 9.03 14.26 0.03
C LEU A 130 8.82 12.80 -0.40
N TYR A 131 7.65 12.23 -0.11
CA TYR A 131 7.28 10.88 -0.58
C TYR A 131 7.27 10.79 -2.11
N GLY A 132 6.71 11.77 -2.79
CA GLY A 132 6.71 11.85 -4.25
C GLY A 132 8.13 11.98 -4.83
N GLN A 133 9.00 12.77 -4.21
CA GLN A 133 10.41 12.93 -4.62
C GLN A 133 11.23 11.66 -4.39
N ALA A 134 10.95 10.93 -3.32
CA ALA A 134 11.62 9.67 -3.01
C ALA A 134 11.27 8.53 -3.98
N LYS A 135 10.17 8.66 -4.75
CA LYS A 135 9.71 7.70 -5.77
C LYS A 135 9.55 6.26 -5.27
N LEU A 136 9.32 6.08 -3.97
CA LEU A 136 9.17 4.74 -3.37
C LEU A 136 7.93 4.00 -3.87
N ILE A 137 6.93 4.74 -4.39
CA ILE A 137 5.66 4.23 -4.92
C ILE A 137 5.53 4.57 -6.40
N ASP A 138 6.64 4.60 -7.12
CA ASP A 138 6.62 4.80 -8.56
C ASP A 138 6.20 3.49 -9.26
N LEU A 139 5.04 3.52 -9.94
CA LEU A 139 4.51 2.38 -10.67
C LEU A 139 5.39 1.92 -11.83
N VAL A 140 6.27 2.81 -12.36
CA VAL A 140 7.19 2.50 -13.48
C VAL A 140 8.40 1.72 -12.97
N SER A 141 8.95 2.11 -11.83
CA SER A 141 10.12 1.46 -11.20
C SER A 141 9.73 0.41 -10.16
N TYR A 142 8.45 0.10 -10.04
CA TYR A 142 7.93 -0.84 -9.04
C TYR A 142 8.59 -2.21 -9.16
N GLY A 143 9.20 -2.68 -8.06
CA GLY A 143 9.88 -3.98 -8.01
C GLY A 143 11.35 -3.98 -8.43
N GLN A 144 11.92 -2.83 -8.79
CA GLN A 144 13.36 -2.72 -9.10
C GLN A 144 14.22 -2.55 -7.83
N MET A 145 13.62 -2.07 -6.74
CA MET A 145 14.28 -1.87 -5.45
C MET A 145 13.98 -3.06 -4.51
N PRO A 146 14.96 -3.65 -3.84
CA PRO A 146 14.73 -4.64 -2.79
C PRO A 146 13.84 -4.08 -1.67
N LEU A 147 12.93 -4.90 -1.13
CA LEU A 147 11.99 -4.45 -0.10
C LEU A 147 12.70 -3.90 1.15
N ALA A 148 13.81 -4.51 1.56
CA ALA A 148 14.59 -4.04 2.71
C ALA A 148 15.11 -2.61 2.49
N GLU A 149 15.66 -2.33 1.31
CA GLU A 149 16.14 -1.00 0.95
C GLU A 149 14.99 0.02 0.89
N MET A 150 13.84 -0.37 0.33
CA MET A 150 12.64 0.46 0.31
C MET A 150 12.19 0.83 1.73
N MET A 151 12.24 -0.12 2.67
CA MET A 151 11.87 0.14 4.08
C MET A 151 12.86 1.08 4.76
N GLU A 152 14.16 0.95 4.50
CA GLU A 152 15.18 1.86 5.01
C GLU A 152 14.97 3.30 4.48
N GLN A 153 14.69 3.45 3.19
CA GLN A 153 14.40 4.76 2.60
C GLN A 153 13.09 5.34 3.12
N LEU A 154 12.03 4.53 3.24
CA LEU A 154 10.74 4.96 3.79
C LEU A 154 10.89 5.48 5.22
N ALA A 155 11.72 4.84 6.04
CA ALA A 155 11.98 5.25 7.42
C ALA A 155 12.76 6.58 7.55
N GLN A 156 13.34 7.10 6.47
CA GLN A 156 13.96 8.44 6.45
C GLN A 156 12.92 9.56 6.24
N LEU A 157 11.72 9.22 5.78
CA LEU A 157 10.67 10.18 5.53
C LEU A 157 9.86 10.46 6.80
N PRO A 158 9.42 11.71 7.01
CA PRO A 158 8.60 12.01 8.17
C PRO A 158 7.20 11.42 8.04
N LEU A 159 6.61 11.11 9.17
CA LEU A 159 5.20 10.76 9.27
C LEU A 159 4.33 12.02 9.14
N VAL A 160 3.15 11.87 8.55
CA VAL A 160 2.16 12.96 8.44
C VAL A 160 1.51 13.23 9.79
N ASN A 161 1.26 12.19 10.59
CA ASN A 161 0.62 12.23 11.91
C ASN A 161 1.36 11.34 12.90
N HIS A 162 1.11 11.59 14.20
CA HIS A 162 1.55 10.67 15.25
C HIS A 162 0.86 9.31 15.11
N PRO A 163 1.60 8.21 15.32
CA PRO A 163 1.03 6.87 15.40
C PRO A 163 0.07 6.68 16.56
#